data_835491d55a73e4252988aa929112c606
#
_entry.id   835491d55a73e4252988aa929112c606
#
_cell.length_a   1.000
_cell.length_b   1.000
_cell.length_c   1.000
_cell.angle_alpha   90.00
_cell.angle_beta   90.00
_cell.angle_gamma   90.00
#
_symmetry.space_group_name_H-M   'P 1'
#
loop_
_entity.id
_entity.type
_entity.pdbx_description
1 polymer ?
#
loop_
_entity_poly.entity_id
_entity_poly.type
_entity_poly.pdbx_seq_one_letter_code
_entity_poly.pdbx_strand_id
1 'polypeptide(L)' 'MGETKFERHRQPWRQDEIQKLHLLAGKGMSLKAIAKALTRSEESVKDRAKQDRLTIAKLR' A
#
# COMPACT_ATOMS: atom_id res chain seq x y z
N MET A 1 -11.71 5.74 22.00
CA MET A 1 -11.45 5.32 21.26
C MET A 1 -10.22 4.76 20.87
N GLY A 2 -9.72 3.86 21.07
CA GLY A 2 -8.54 3.22 20.70
C GLY A 2 -8.39 3.03 19.24
N GLU A 3 -9.31 3.57 18.55
CA GLU A 3 -9.26 3.37 17.19
C GLU A 3 -8.16 4.07 16.51
N THR A 4 -7.50 4.94 17.16
CA THR A 4 -6.46 5.64 16.50
C THR A 4 -5.46 4.73 15.87
N LYS A 5 -5.14 3.62 16.47
CA LYS A 5 -4.23 2.71 15.90
C LYS A 5 -4.77 2.11 14.66
N PHE A 6 -6.03 1.79 14.67
CA PHE A 6 -6.64 1.21 13.54
C PHE A 6 -6.86 2.22 12.46
N GLU A 7 -7.07 3.44 12.84
CA GLU A 7 -7.27 4.46 11.88
C GLU A 7 -6.07 4.64 11.00
N ARG A 8 -4.88 4.53 11.58
CA ARG A 8 -3.69 4.64 10.81
C ARG A 8 -3.66 3.56 9.75
N HIS A 9 -4.09 2.39 10.11
CA HIS A 9 -4.11 1.28 9.22
C HIS A 9 -5.21 1.43 8.18
N ARG A 10 -6.32 2.03 8.55
CA ARG A 10 -7.41 2.20 7.65
C ARG A 10 -7.50 3.58 7.08
N GLN A 11 -6.45 4.33 7.17
CA GLN A 11 -6.45 5.66 6.66
C GLN A 11 -6.82 5.67 5.19
N PRO A 12 -7.71 6.55 4.78
CA PRO A 12 -8.13 6.58 3.39
C PRO A 12 -6.95 6.89 2.49
N TRP A 13 -6.95 6.30 1.32
CA TRP A 13 -5.90 6.51 0.37
C TRP A 13 -6.19 7.78 -0.41
N ARG A 14 -5.14 8.57 -0.61
CA ARG A 14 -5.29 9.78 -1.40
C ARG A 14 -5.03 9.42 -2.84
N GLN A 15 -5.51 10.25 -3.73
CA GLN A 15 -5.35 9.98 -5.12
C GLN A 15 -3.90 9.87 -5.56
N ASP A 16 -3.05 10.75 -5.07
CA ASP A 16 -1.65 10.69 -5.44
C ASP A 16 -0.99 9.45 -4.85
N GLU A 17 -1.45 8.97 -3.71
CA GLU A 17 -0.91 7.76 -3.13
C GLU A 17 -1.31 6.56 -3.97
N ILE A 18 -2.53 6.55 -4.43
CA ILE A 18 -3.02 5.44 -5.24
C ILE A 18 -2.23 5.40 -6.54
N GLN A 19 -2.01 6.54 -7.16
CA GLN A 19 -1.26 6.60 -8.38
C GLN A 19 0.16 6.11 -8.16
N LYS A 20 0.74 6.51 -7.03
CA LYS A 20 2.08 6.09 -6.72
C LYS A 20 2.14 4.58 -6.51
N LEU A 21 1.14 4.05 -5.84
CA LEU A 21 1.07 2.61 -5.63
C LEU A 21 1.05 1.87 -6.97
N HIS A 22 0.21 2.33 -7.89
CA HIS A 22 0.13 1.69 -9.18
C HIS A 22 1.44 1.80 -9.94
N LEU A 23 2.08 2.93 -9.85
CA LEU A 23 3.35 3.14 -10.52
C LEU A 23 4.42 2.22 -9.95
N LEU A 24 4.52 2.17 -8.64
CA LEU A 24 5.54 1.35 -8.01
C LEU A 24 5.30 -0.13 -8.23
N ALA A 25 4.04 -0.52 -8.21
CA ALA A 25 3.71 -1.91 -8.49
C ALA A 25 4.07 -2.26 -9.93
N GLY A 26 3.86 -1.32 -10.83
CA GLY A 26 4.20 -1.54 -12.23
C GLY A 26 5.69 -1.65 -12.46
N LYS A 27 6.47 -1.07 -11.54
CA LYS A 27 7.91 -1.16 -11.64
C LYS A 27 8.44 -2.46 -11.06
N GLY A 28 7.58 -3.27 -10.53
CA GLY A 28 8.01 -4.53 -9.96
C GLY A 28 8.60 -4.44 -8.58
N MET A 29 8.29 -3.38 -7.86
CA MET A 29 8.83 -3.22 -6.53
C MET A 29 8.12 -4.17 -5.56
N SER A 30 8.84 -4.58 -4.53
CA SER A 30 8.26 -5.48 -3.56
C SER A 30 7.27 -4.75 -2.66
N LEU A 31 6.42 -5.51 -2.01
CA LEU A 31 5.44 -4.94 -1.10
C LEU A 31 6.12 -4.11 -0.03
N LYS A 32 7.20 -4.62 0.52
CA LYS A 32 7.91 -3.94 1.56
C LYS A 32 8.46 -2.59 1.07
N ALA A 33 9.02 -2.58 -0.12
CA ALA A 33 9.59 -1.37 -0.68
C ALA A 33 8.51 -0.33 -0.96
N ILE A 34 7.37 -0.80 -1.46
CA ILE A 34 6.27 0.09 -1.76
C ILE A 34 5.71 0.69 -0.47
N ALA A 35 5.53 -0.14 0.54
CA ALA A 35 5.01 0.35 1.81
C ALA A 35 5.92 1.42 2.40
N LYS A 36 7.20 1.20 2.28
CA LYS A 36 8.14 2.15 2.79
C LYS A 36 8.08 3.46 2.01
N ALA A 37 7.97 3.36 0.71
CA ALA A 37 7.91 4.54 -0.14
C ALA A 37 6.64 5.35 0.13
N LEU A 38 5.56 4.67 0.46
CA LEU A 38 4.30 5.33 0.73
C LEU A 38 4.12 5.67 2.20
N THR A 39 5.05 5.24 3.03
CA THR A 39 4.98 5.45 4.47
C THR A 39 3.71 4.82 5.03
N ARG A 40 3.41 3.65 4.59
CA ARG A 40 2.25 2.91 5.07
C ARG A 40 2.67 1.52 5.49
N SER A 41 1.80 0.81 6.16
CA SER A 41 2.14 -0.55 6.56
C SER A 41 2.00 -1.47 5.36
N GLU A 42 2.71 -2.56 5.38
CA GLU A 42 2.63 -3.52 4.29
C GLU A 42 1.22 -4.05 4.15
N GLU A 43 0.56 -4.24 5.26
CA GLU A 43 -0.78 -4.75 5.24
C GLU A 43 -1.74 -3.79 4.56
N SER A 44 -1.60 -2.52 4.82
CA SER A 44 -2.43 -1.51 4.22
C SER A 44 -2.23 -1.49 2.70
N VAL A 45 -0.98 -1.56 2.27
CA VAL A 45 -0.65 -1.57 0.86
C VAL A 45 -1.20 -2.82 0.18
N LYS A 46 -1.04 -3.95 0.86
CA LYS A 46 -1.50 -5.21 0.34
C LYS A 46 -3.02 -5.18 0.14
N ASP A 47 -3.73 -4.66 1.12
CA ASP A 47 -5.18 -4.58 1.03
C ASP A 47 -5.61 -3.70 -0.13
N ARG A 48 -4.97 -2.56 -0.29
CA ARG A 48 -5.33 -1.68 -1.38
C ARG A 48 -5.02 -2.30 -2.73
N ALA A 49 -3.87 -2.95 -2.81
CA ALA A 49 -3.49 -3.60 -4.05
C ALA A 49 -4.52 -4.66 -4.42
N LYS A 50 -5.02 -5.36 -3.41
CA LYS A 50 -6.00 -6.39 -3.65
C LYS A 50 -7.29 -5.78 -4.16
N GLN A 51 -7.70 -4.68 -3.58
CA GLN A 51 -8.91 -4.01 -4.03
C GLN A 51 -8.78 -3.54 -5.47
N ASP A 52 -7.60 -3.08 -5.83
CA ASP A 52 -7.37 -2.58 -7.17
C ASP A 52 -6.88 -3.66 -8.12
N ARG A 53 -6.82 -4.89 -7.63
CA ARG A 53 -6.37 -6.02 -8.43
C ARG A 53 -4.98 -5.81 -8.99
N LEU A 54 -4.11 -5.24 -8.18
CA LEU A 54 -2.73 -5.04 -8.57
C LEU A 54 -1.92 -6.24 -8.16
N THR A 55 -0.96 -6.59 -8.98
CA THR A 55 -0.06 -7.66 -8.64
C THR A 55 1.23 -7.04 -8.16
N ILE A 56 1.62 -7.34 -6.95
CA ILE A 56 2.84 -6.81 -6.40
C ILE A 56 3.88 -7.90 -6.39
N ALA A 57 5.06 -7.56 -6.84
CA ALA A 57 6.13 -8.53 -6.93
C ALA A 57 6.45 -9.11 -5.56
N LYS A 58 6.66 -10.41 -5.51
CA LYS A 58 7.00 -11.04 -4.28
C LYS A 58 8.46 -11.25 -4.23
N LEU A 59 9.06 -10.88 -3.12
CA LEU A 59 10.44 -11.10 -2.99
C LEU A 59 10.65 -12.48 -2.54
N ARG A 60 11.52 -13.17 -3.09
CA ARG A 60 11.73 -14.50 -2.67
C ARG A 60 12.94 -14.65 -2.01
#